data_86aa4d1c3ed28ece18786ec6d302bfaf
#
_entry.id   86aa4d1c3ed28ece18786ec6d302bfaf
#
_cell.length_a   1.000
_cell.length_b   1.000
_cell.length_c   1.000
_cell.angle_alpha   90.00
_cell.angle_beta   90.00
_cell.angle_gamma   90.00
#
_symmetry.space_group_name_H-M   'P 1'
#
loop_
_entity.id
_entity.type
_entity.pdbx_description
1 polymer ?
#
loop_
_entity_poly.entity_id
_entity_poly.type
_entity_poly.pdbx_seq_one_letter_code
_entity_poly.pdbx_strand_id
1 'polypeptide(L)'
;MLLLFAVGLWGAKAILHEAMSLQSQLALLVREEGLIAEPSYQQSTDWESWIRVEAATRTKLIAYCFFNLCSIAYNTPPLLLTSEVRLFLPSPSRLWRATDAWQWQEARQAYAAIDIPFQDAFSRLLNRPSQGPPALVTSLGNYVLIHALIQHIFLLKQTSFASLSPFEIHRGLKMEDVEDVSQALRVWSIGFDQHRSARTNETGQHMTGNGDFPGGPVAFNSTALLRLAYIRLYTDLSPSRSLETRDHILIAGAFGDAPLLVRSQRLCRAVLQAIHALSMLVKMGVNYVARTKSLEWSMQHSRKSNLLVPLNDSTRKLT
;
A
#
# COMPACT_ATOMS: atom_id res chain seq x y z
N MET A 1 -19.15 -1.47 10.50
CA MET A 1 -19.02 -0.71 9.24
C MET A 1 -17.77 -1.07 8.46
N LEU A 2 -16.56 -1.01 9.02
CA LEU A 2 -15.31 -1.36 8.31
C LEU A 2 -15.33 -2.77 7.69
N LEU A 3 -15.81 -3.78 8.41
CA LEU A 3 -15.94 -5.15 7.89
C LEU A 3 -16.91 -5.25 6.72
N LEU A 4 -18.06 -4.58 6.79
CA LEU A 4 -19.03 -4.55 5.70
C LEU A 4 -18.44 -3.87 4.46
N PHE A 5 -17.74 -2.78 4.66
CA PHE A 5 -17.01 -2.11 3.59
C PHE A 5 -15.94 -3.02 2.96
N ALA A 6 -15.11 -3.66 3.78
CA ALA A 6 -14.10 -4.58 3.31
C ALA A 6 -14.70 -5.75 2.50
N VAL A 7 -15.76 -6.41 3.00
CA VAL A 7 -16.44 -7.50 2.29
C VAL A 7 -17.05 -6.99 0.99
N GLY A 8 -17.67 -5.82 0.99
CA GLY A 8 -18.27 -5.22 -0.19
C GLY A 8 -17.29 -4.93 -1.32
N LEU A 9 -16.02 -4.60 -1.01
CA LEU A 9 -14.99 -4.38 -2.01
C LEU A 9 -14.71 -5.61 -2.90
N TRP A 10 -14.96 -6.83 -2.40
CA TRP A 10 -14.82 -8.09 -3.15
C TRP A 10 -16.16 -8.64 -3.68
N GLY A 11 -17.27 -7.96 -3.39
CA GLY A 11 -18.61 -8.38 -3.78
C GLY A 11 -18.92 -8.15 -5.26
N ALA A 12 -20.14 -8.57 -5.67
CA ALA A 12 -20.70 -8.24 -6.96
C ALA A 12 -20.87 -6.71 -7.10
N LYS A 13 -21.07 -6.22 -8.34
CA LYS A 13 -21.18 -4.77 -8.64
C LYS A 13 -22.21 -4.03 -7.74
N ALA A 14 -23.36 -4.63 -7.49
CA ALA A 14 -24.39 -4.03 -6.61
C ALA A 14 -23.88 -3.85 -5.18
N ILE A 15 -23.28 -4.90 -4.60
CA ILE A 15 -22.70 -4.89 -3.25
C ILE A 15 -21.53 -3.90 -3.16
N LEU A 16 -20.71 -3.83 -4.21
CA LEU A 16 -19.63 -2.83 -4.28
C LEU A 16 -20.19 -1.41 -4.22
N HIS A 17 -21.26 -1.13 -4.95
CA HIS A 17 -21.88 0.20 -4.97
C HIS A 17 -22.40 0.59 -3.59
N GLU A 18 -23.06 -0.34 -2.89
CA GLU A 18 -23.50 -0.14 -1.50
C GLU A 18 -22.31 0.07 -0.55
N ALA A 19 -21.26 -0.74 -0.67
CA ALA A 19 -20.04 -0.56 0.12
C ALA A 19 -19.40 0.81 -0.12
N MET A 20 -19.32 1.26 -1.37
CA MET A 20 -18.78 2.57 -1.71
C MET A 20 -19.62 3.72 -1.13
N SER A 21 -20.93 3.55 -0.97
CA SER A 21 -21.79 4.56 -0.32
C SER A 21 -21.49 4.73 1.18
N LEU A 22 -20.97 3.68 1.83
CA LEU A 22 -20.59 3.72 3.24
C LEU A 22 -19.26 4.46 3.51
N GLN A 23 -18.46 4.73 2.49
CA GLN A 23 -17.13 5.31 2.66
C GLN A 23 -17.14 6.64 3.39
N SER A 24 -18.02 7.55 3.00
CA SER A 24 -18.10 8.88 3.62
C SER A 24 -18.49 8.82 5.07
N GLN A 25 -19.45 7.95 5.41
CA GLN A 25 -19.87 7.73 6.81
C GLN A 25 -18.74 7.10 7.63
N LEU A 26 -18.03 6.12 7.07
CA LEU A 26 -16.89 5.51 7.74
C LEU A 26 -15.76 6.52 7.97
N ALA A 27 -15.49 7.41 7.00
CA ALA A 27 -14.49 8.45 7.14
C ALA A 27 -14.85 9.47 8.22
N LEU A 28 -16.14 9.84 8.34
CA LEU A 28 -16.63 10.69 9.43
C LEU A 28 -16.44 10.02 10.79
N LEU A 29 -16.89 8.78 10.95
CA LEU A 29 -16.72 8.03 12.21
C LEU A 29 -15.24 7.92 12.62
N VAL A 30 -14.34 7.67 11.67
CA VAL A 30 -12.91 7.59 11.97
C VAL A 30 -12.35 8.93 12.44
N ARG A 31 -12.85 10.06 11.90
CA ARG A 31 -12.46 11.41 12.35
C ARG A 31 -13.08 11.76 13.71
N GLU A 32 -14.33 11.39 13.95
CA GLU A 32 -15.01 11.59 15.23
C GLU A 32 -14.32 10.83 16.36
N GLU A 33 -13.87 9.60 16.11
CA GLU A 33 -13.06 8.79 17.03
C GLU A 33 -11.64 9.36 17.26
N GLY A 34 -11.26 10.38 16.51
CA GLY A 34 -9.98 11.07 16.61
C GLY A 34 -8.82 10.38 15.85
N LEU A 35 -8.06 11.18 15.15
CA LEU A 35 -6.88 10.76 14.38
C LEU A 35 -5.56 11.22 15.00
N ILE A 36 -5.60 11.68 16.26
CA ILE A 36 -4.45 12.15 17.03
C ILE A 36 -4.22 11.15 18.15
N ALA A 37 -2.98 10.71 18.30
CA ALA A 37 -2.59 9.82 19.40
C ALA A 37 -2.54 10.59 20.72
N GLU A 38 -3.11 10.02 21.76
CA GLU A 38 -3.00 10.57 23.11
C GLU A 38 -1.64 10.22 23.73
N PRO A 39 -0.95 11.18 24.36
CA PRO A 39 0.37 10.94 24.96
C PRO A 39 0.36 9.89 26.07
N SER A 40 -0.76 9.71 26.75
CA SER A 40 -0.93 8.74 27.84
C SER A 40 -0.84 7.26 27.40
N TYR A 41 -0.94 7.00 26.13
CA TYR A 41 -0.88 5.65 25.55
C TYR A 41 0.46 4.94 25.84
N GLN A 42 1.59 5.65 25.74
CA GLN A 42 2.92 5.08 25.96
C GLN A 42 3.17 4.65 27.42
N GLN A 43 2.43 5.23 28.36
CA GLN A 43 2.61 5.00 29.80
C GLN A 43 1.60 4.01 30.38
N SER A 44 0.73 3.43 29.57
CA SER A 44 -0.24 2.46 30.07
C SER A 44 0.48 1.26 30.71
N THR A 45 0.27 1.07 32.00
CA THR A 45 0.76 -0.06 32.77
C THR A 45 -0.24 -1.23 32.77
N ASP A 46 -1.44 -0.96 32.33
CA ASP A 46 -2.56 -1.90 32.26
C ASP A 46 -2.78 -2.44 30.86
N TRP A 47 -2.77 -3.78 30.75
CA TRP A 47 -2.97 -4.49 29.48
C TRP A 47 -4.33 -4.23 28.85
N GLU A 48 -5.41 -4.16 29.64
CA GLU A 48 -6.76 -3.96 29.11
C GLU A 48 -6.93 -2.59 28.47
N SER A 49 -6.39 -1.56 29.10
CA SER A 49 -6.37 -0.20 28.56
C SER A 49 -5.52 -0.12 27.31
N TRP A 50 -4.34 -0.74 27.32
CA TRP A 50 -3.44 -0.79 26.17
C TRP A 50 -4.09 -1.49 24.97
N ILE A 51 -4.70 -2.68 25.16
CA ILE A 51 -5.28 -3.45 24.07
C ILE A 51 -6.45 -2.73 23.40
N ARG A 52 -7.25 -1.97 24.17
CA ARG A 52 -8.35 -1.15 23.62
C ARG A 52 -7.82 -0.05 22.70
N VAL A 53 -6.80 0.67 23.14
CA VAL A 53 -6.20 1.76 22.36
C VAL A 53 -5.48 1.21 21.13
N GLU A 54 -4.72 0.13 21.25
CA GLU A 54 -4.07 -0.53 20.13
C GLU A 54 -5.09 -1.04 19.11
N ALA A 55 -6.20 -1.64 19.57
CA ALA A 55 -7.29 -2.09 18.69
C ALA A 55 -7.91 -0.92 17.92
N ALA A 56 -8.20 0.19 18.60
CA ALA A 56 -8.73 1.39 17.97
C ALA A 56 -7.75 1.97 16.96
N THR A 57 -6.47 2.07 17.31
CA THR A 57 -5.40 2.56 16.44
C THR A 57 -5.29 1.69 15.18
N ARG A 58 -5.24 0.37 15.32
CA ARG A 58 -5.21 -0.57 14.20
C ARG A 58 -6.43 -0.44 13.31
N THR A 59 -7.62 -0.32 13.89
CA THR A 59 -8.87 -0.16 13.14
C THR A 59 -8.84 1.11 12.28
N LYS A 60 -8.42 2.23 12.84
CA LYS A 60 -8.29 3.51 12.14
C LYS A 60 -7.27 3.45 11.01
N LEU A 61 -6.10 2.86 11.26
CA LEU A 61 -5.05 2.69 10.25
C LEU A 61 -5.47 1.72 9.13
N ILE A 62 -6.22 0.66 9.45
CA ILE A 62 -6.78 -0.25 8.44
C ILE A 62 -7.83 0.48 7.60
N ALA A 63 -8.70 1.29 8.20
CA ALA A 63 -9.65 2.12 7.46
C ALA A 63 -8.93 3.07 6.50
N TYR A 64 -7.88 3.74 6.95
CA TYR A 64 -7.01 4.56 6.10
C TYR A 64 -6.44 3.77 4.92
N CYS A 65 -5.93 2.56 5.15
CA CYS A 65 -5.43 1.70 4.08
C CYS A 65 -6.52 1.32 3.08
N PHE A 66 -7.73 0.99 3.54
CA PHE A 66 -8.85 0.66 2.65
C PHE A 66 -9.29 1.85 1.80
N PHE A 67 -9.33 3.06 2.35
CA PHE A 67 -9.63 4.26 1.55
C PHE A 67 -8.57 4.49 0.47
N ASN A 68 -7.30 4.28 0.80
CA ASN A 68 -6.23 4.35 -0.19
C ASN A 68 -6.34 3.25 -1.25
N LEU A 69 -6.73 2.02 -0.88
CA LEU A 69 -7.00 0.95 -1.86
C LEU A 69 -8.12 1.33 -2.82
N CYS A 70 -9.19 1.95 -2.33
CA CYS A 70 -10.28 2.45 -3.18
C CYS A 70 -9.80 3.57 -4.10
N SER A 71 -9.02 4.51 -3.58
CA SER A 71 -8.39 5.56 -4.40
C SER A 71 -7.51 4.96 -5.50
N ILE A 72 -6.76 3.91 -5.18
CA ILE A 72 -5.91 3.21 -6.13
C ILE A 72 -6.73 2.45 -7.18
N ALA A 73 -7.75 1.70 -6.76
CA ALA A 73 -8.53 0.81 -7.62
C ALA A 73 -9.47 1.59 -8.54
N TYR A 74 -10.16 2.58 -8.00
CA TYR A 74 -11.26 3.28 -8.67
C TYR A 74 -10.90 4.70 -9.10
N ASN A 75 -9.65 5.10 -8.90
CA ASN A 75 -9.15 6.43 -9.24
C ASN A 75 -10.00 7.57 -8.63
N THR A 76 -10.41 7.40 -7.38
CA THR A 76 -11.13 8.39 -6.58
C THR A 76 -10.17 9.15 -5.67
N PRO A 77 -10.45 10.40 -5.29
CA PRO A 77 -9.67 11.09 -4.28
C PRO A 77 -9.65 10.31 -2.96
N PRO A 78 -8.53 10.33 -2.22
CA PRO A 78 -8.47 9.70 -0.91
C PRO A 78 -9.37 10.41 0.09
N LEU A 79 -10.16 9.65 0.87
CA LEU A 79 -11.08 10.22 1.85
C LEU A 79 -10.41 10.65 3.16
N LEU A 80 -9.26 10.05 3.50
CA LEU A 80 -8.40 10.47 4.59
C LEU A 80 -7.02 10.79 4.04
N LEU A 81 -6.53 11.98 4.37
CA LEU A 81 -5.19 12.39 3.96
C LEU A 81 -4.15 11.87 4.97
N THR A 82 -2.96 11.55 4.46
CA THR A 82 -1.81 11.16 5.28
C THR A 82 -1.52 12.21 6.37
N SER A 83 -1.67 13.49 6.07
CA SER A 83 -1.45 14.60 7.00
C SER A 83 -2.45 14.66 8.17
N GLU A 84 -3.65 14.08 8.01
CA GLU A 84 -4.65 14.00 9.08
C GLU A 84 -4.30 12.93 10.13
N VAL A 85 -3.59 11.88 9.73
CA VAL A 85 -3.31 10.71 10.57
C VAL A 85 -2.09 10.98 11.45
N ARG A 86 -2.31 11.32 12.72
CA ARG A 86 -1.28 11.59 13.74
C ARG A 86 -1.30 10.53 14.84
N LEU A 87 -1.47 9.27 14.44
CA LEU A 87 -1.45 8.10 15.31
C LEU A 87 -0.03 7.52 15.41
N PHE A 88 0.17 6.60 16.35
CA PHE A 88 1.36 5.75 16.36
C PHE A 88 1.21 4.62 15.34
N LEU A 89 2.34 4.13 14.81
CA LEU A 89 2.34 2.89 14.03
C LEU A 89 2.01 1.70 14.91
N PRO A 90 1.39 0.64 14.34
CA PRO A 90 0.96 -0.53 15.09
C PRO A 90 2.12 -1.20 15.83
N SER A 91 1.90 -1.56 17.06
CA SER A 91 2.85 -2.29 17.90
C SER A 91 3.23 -3.66 17.32
N PRO A 92 4.37 -4.25 17.74
CA PRO A 92 4.79 -5.58 17.30
C PRO A 92 3.72 -6.65 17.47
N SER A 93 3.67 -7.60 16.52
CA SER A 93 2.67 -8.67 16.52
C SER A 93 2.70 -9.54 17.78
N ARG A 94 3.85 -9.66 18.45
CA ARG A 94 3.99 -10.42 19.69
C ARG A 94 3.21 -9.77 20.83
N LEU A 95 3.27 -8.44 20.97
CA LEU A 95 2.46 -7.69 21.93
C LEU A 95 0.97 -7.81 21.64
N TRP A 96 0.60 -7.65 20.36
CA TRP A 96 -0.80 -7.73 19.92
C TRP A 96 -1.44 -9.11 20.13
N ARG A 97 -0.65 -10.17 20.04
CA ARG A 97 -1.13 -11.56 20.18
C ARG A 97 -1.13 -12.08 21.60
N ALA A 98 -0.67 -11.30 22.56
CA ALA A 98 -0.73 -11.68 23.97
C ALA A 98 -2.18 -11.91 24.38
N THR A 99 -2.47 -13.04 25.00
CA THR A 99 -3.82 -13.45 25.41
C THR A 99 -4.16 -12.99 26.82
N ASP A 100 -3.16 -12.56 27.59
CA ASP A 100 -3.28 -12.11 28.97
C ASP A 100 -2.21 -11.07 29.32
N ALA A 101 -2.39 -10.44 30.48
CA ALA A 101 -1.51 -9.39 30.97
C ALA A 101 -0.07 -9.87 31.21
N TRP A 102 0.12 -11.15 31.60
CA TRP A 102 1.44 -11.70 31.87
C TRP A 102 2.25 -11.85 30.58
N GLN A 103 1.68 -12.47 29.55
CA GLN A 103 2.32 -12.61 28.23
C GLN A 103 2.62 -11.23 27.60
N TRP A 104 1.73 -10.28 27.80
CA TRP A 104 1.95 -8.91 27.32
C TRP A 104 3.12 -8.25 28.02
N GLN A 105 3.24 -8.39 29.34
CA GLN A 105 4.37 -7.85 30.11
C GLN A 105 5.68 -8.50 29.71
N GLU A 106 5.71 -9.82 29.54
CA GLU A 106 6.87 -10.55 29.06
C GLU A 106 7.32 -10.05 27.69
N ALA A 107 6.37 -9.93 26.75
CA ALA A 107 6.65 -9.42 25.43
C ALA A 107 7.16 -7.95 25.47
N ARG A 108 6.63 -7.13 26.37
CA ARG A 108 7.04 -5.74 26.55
C ARG A 108 8.45 -5.59 27.11
N GLN A 109 8.86 -6.50 27.98
CA GLN A 109 10.24 -6.51 28.52
C GLN A 109 11.26 -6.95 27.46
N ALA A 110 10.88 -7.88 26.59
CA ALA A 110 11.73 -8.39 25.50
C ALA A 110 11.93 -7.37 24.37
N TYR A 111 10.97 -6.49 24.16
CA TYR A 111 11.04 -5.44 23.16
C TYR A 111 11.08 -4.08 23.86
N ALA A 112 12.16 -3.32 23.66
CA ALA A 112 12.13 -1.88 23.95
C ALA A 112 11.01 -1.28 23.09
N ALA A 113 9.82 -1.14 23.69
CA ALA A 113 8.64 -0.63 22.99
C ALA A 113 8.86 0.83 22.65
N ILE A 114 9.34 1.09 21.45
CA ILE A 114 9.42 2.45 20.90
C ILE A 114 8.15 2.64 20.08
N ASP A 115 7.22 3.41 20.63
CA ASP A 115 6.07 3.85 19.87
C ASP A 115 6.54 4.86 18.81
N ILE A 116 6.37 4.52 17.55
CA ILE A 116 6.84 5.32 16.44
C ILE A 116 5.66 6.15 15.91
N PRO A 117 5.67 7.49 16.01
CA PRO A 117 4.65 8.31 15.39
C PRO A 117 4.63 8.08 13.88
N PHE A 118 3.44 7.92 13.31
CA PHE A 118 3.28 7.68 11.87
C PHE A 118 3.88 8.82 11.04
N GLN A 119 3.66 10.09 11.44
CA GLN A 119 4.19 11.24 10.73
C GLN A 119 5.73 11.29 10.75
N ASP A 120 6.35 10.92 11.86
CA ASP A 120 7.81 10.88 11.99
C ASP A 120 8.40 9.79 11.09
N ALA A 121 7.79 8.59 11.10
CA ALA A 121 8.21 7.49 10.23
C ALA A 121 8.06 7.86 8.75
N PHE A 122 6.95 8.49 8.37
CA PHE A 122 6.70 8.92 7.01
C PHE A 122 7.65 10.05 6.58
N SER A 123 7.86 11.04 7.43
CA SER A 123 8.81 12.14 7.19
C SER A 123 10.24 11.65 6.99
N ARG A 124 10.68 10.64 7.77
CA ARG A 124 12.01 10.02 7.61
C ARG A 124 12.18 9.31 6.27
N LEU A 125 11.11 8.77 5.67
CA LEU A 125 11.17 8.18 4.35
C LEU A 125 11.40 9.24 3.25
N LEU A 126 10.82 10.42 3.39
CA LEU A 126 10.90 11.50 2.41
C LEU A 126 12.17 12.36 2.59
N ASN A 127 12.63 12.55 3.82
CA ASN A 127 13.85 13.29 4.07
C ASN A 127 15.08 12.44 3.70
N ARG A 128 15.99 13.02 2.93
CA ARG A 128 17.23 12.36 2.49
C ARG A 128 17.97 11.72 3.68
N PRO A 129 18.57 10.53 3.51
CA PRO A 129 18.99 9.63 4.59
C PRO A 129 20.27 10.08 5.31
N SER A 130 20.27 11.26 5.91
CA SER A 130 21.36 11.66 6.82
C SER A 130 21.22 11.02 8.23
N GLN A 131 20.13 10.27 8.50
CA GLN A 131 19.80 9.80 9.85
C GLN A 131 19.72 8.27 10.02
N GLY A 132 20.36 7.50 9.16
CA GLY A 132 20.40 6.04 9.28
C GLY A 132 19.10 5.33 8.87
N PRO A 133 19.08 3.99 8.90
CA PRO A 133 17.90 3.22 8.56
C PRO A 133 16.75 3.54 9.54
N PRO A 134 15.47 3.59 9.04
CA PRO A 134 14.32 3.78 9.92
C PRO A 134 14.28 2.68 10.97
N ALA A 135 13.84 3.02 12.20
CA ALA A 135 13.59 2.03 13.23
C ALA A 135 12.75 0.87 12.69
N LEU A 136 12.98 -0.35 13.19
CA LEU A 136 12.27 -1.56 12.76
C LEU A 136 10.75 -1.35 12.85
N VAL A 137 10.13 -1.10 11.71
CA VAL A 137 8.68 -0.89 11.59
C VAL A 137 8.01 -2.24 11.37
N THR A 138 6.92 -2.49 12.09
CA THR A 138 6.16 -3.76 11.99
C THR A 138 5.62 -4.02 10.58
N SER A 139 5.22 -5.27 10.30
CA SER A 139 4.63 -5.62 8.98
C SER A 139 3.40 -4.75 8.66
N LEU A 140 2.53 -4.52 9.64
CA LEU A 140 1.36 -3.66 9.44
C LEU A 140 1.76 -2.18 9.34
N GLY A 141 2.75 -1.73 10.11
CA GLY A 141 3.30 -0.38 9.99
C GLY A 141 3.90 -0.12 8.61
N ASN A 142 4.67 -1.08 8.07
CA ASN A 142 5.19 -1.01 6.71
C ASN A 142 4.08 -0.97 5.66
N TYR A 143 2.99 -1.72 5.88
CA TYR A 143 1.81 -1.69 5.02
C TYR A 143 1.14 -0.31 5.02
N VAL A 144 1.00 0.32 6.18
CA VAL A 144 0.47 1.69 6.31
C VAL A 144 1.37 2.71 5.60
N LEU A 145 2.69 2.62 5.79
CA LEU A 145 3.66 3.53 5.19
C LEU A 145 3.70 3.45 3.66
N ILE A 146 3.57 2.26 3.07
CA ILE A 146 3.53 2.14 1.61
C ILE A 146 2.25 2.74 1.02
N HIS A 147 1.12 2.67 1.74
CA HIS A 147 -0.10 3.39 1.35
C HIS A 147 0.10 4.91 1.39
N ALA A 148 0.80 5.42 2.40
CA ALA A 148 1.13 6.84 2.49
C ALA A 148 2.01 7.31 1.32
N LEU A 149 3.02 6.52 0.92
CA LEU A 149 3.84 6.82 -0.24
C LEU A 149 3.04 6.81 -1.55
N ILE A 150 2.11 5.87 -1.72
CA ILE A 150 1.23 5.84 -2.90
C ILE A 150 0.29 7.05 -2.93
N GLN A 151 -0.27 7.43 -1.78
CA GLN A 151 -1.08 8.64 -1.67
C GLN A 151 -0.25 9.89 -2.00
N HIS A 152 0.97 9.96 -1.52
CA HIS A 152 1.89 11.07 -1.83
C HIS A 152 2.16 11.18 -3.35
N ILE A 153 2.41 10.06 -4.03
CA ILE A 153 2.53 10.04 -5.50
C ILE A 153 1.25 10.54 -6.17
N PHE A 154 0.08 10.13 -5.67
CA PHE A 154 -1.20 10.60 -6.20
C PHE A 154 -1.33 12.12 -6.07
N LEU A 155 -1.06 12.67 -4.89
CA LEU A 155 -1.17 14.12 -4.62
C LEU A 155 -0.16 14.92 -5.45
N LEU A 156 1.08 14.48 -5.56
CA LEU A 156 2.09 15.13 -6.42
C LEU A 156 1.61 15.21 -7.88
N LYS A 157 1.01 14.14 -8.39
CA LYS A 157 0.46 14.14 -9.74
C LYS A 157 -0.71 15.10 -9.89
N GLN A 158 -1.60 15.20 -8.91
CA GLN A 158 -2.71 16.16 -8.95
C GLN A 158 -2.22 17.60 -8.93
N THR A 159 -1.23 17.92 -8.11
CA THR A 159 -0.67 19.28 -8.04
C THR A 159 0.12 19.67 -9.30
N SER A 160 0.77 18.71 -9.95
CA SER A 160 1.48 18.94 -11.20
C SER A 160 0.56 19.34 -12.36
N PHE A 161 -0.72 18.96 -12.34
CA PHE A 161 -1.70 19.39 -13.35
C PHE A 161 -2.03 20.87 -13.27
N ALA A 162 -1.95 21.49 -12.10
CA ALA A 162 -2.30 22.90 -11.91
C ALA A 162 -1.25 23.87 -12.50
N SER A 163 -0.05 23.39 -12.81
CA SER A 163 1.09 24.20 -13.24
C SER A 163 1.29 24.26 -14.76
N LEU A 164 0.43 23.61 -15.55
CA LEU A 164 0.66 23.44 -16.99
C LEU A 164 -0.05 24.51 -17.83
N SER A 165 0.70 25.09 -18.76
CA SER A 165 0.14 25.86 -19.87
C SER A 165 -0.79 24.98 -20.73
N PRO A 166 -1.91 25.52 -21.29
CA PRO A 166 -2.86 24.76 -22.11
C PRO A 166 -2.24 24.05 -23.32
N PHE A 167 -1.01 24.41 -23.68
CA PHE A 167 -0.30 23.92 -24.87
C PHE A 167 0.77 22.83 -24.58
N GLU A 168 1.06 22.52 -23.33
CA GLU A 168 2.04 21.47 -23.00
C GLU A 168 1.37 20.12 -22.81
N ILE A 169 1.59 19.20 -23.77
CA ILE A 169 0.99 17.87 -23.83
C ILE A 169 1.68 16.87 -22.87
N HIS A 170 2.82 17.21 -22.27
CA HIS A 170 3.58 16.30 -21.44
C HIS A 170 3.31 16.53 -19.93
N ARG A 171 2.35 15.77 -19.42
CA ARG A 171 1.90 15.73 -18.02
C ARG A 171 2.79 14.81 -17.18
N GLY A 172 4.04 15.18 -16.98
CA GLY A 172 4.95 14.35 -16.15
C GLY A 172 5.34 15.04 -14.86
N LEU A 173 5.54 14.28 -13.79
CA LEU A 173 6.19 14.78 -12.57
C LEU A 173 7.57 15.37 -12.89
N LYS A 174 7.96 16.40 -12.15
CA LYS A 174 9.32 16.94 -12.20
C LYS A 174 10.34 15.86 -11.89
N MET A 175 11.54 15.97 -12.43
CA MET A 175 12.58 14.95 -12.23
C MET A 175 12.98 14.85 -10.76
N GLU A 176 13.03 15.97 -10.07
CA GLU A 176 13.34 16.04 -8.63
C GLU A 176 12.32 15.27 -7.80
N ASP A 177 11.02 15.51 -8.02
CA ASP A 177 9.93 14.80 -7.33
C ASP A 177 10.01 13.28 -7.56
N VAL A 178 10.32 12.87 -8.80
CA VAL A 178 10.48 11.46 -9.15
C VAL A 178 11.66 10.82 -8.42
N GLU A 179 12.80 11.52 -8.34
CA GLU A 179 13.98 10.99 -7.66
C GLU A 179 13.78 10.94 -6.14
N ASP A 180 13.18 11.96 -5.54
CA ASP A 180 12.90 12.00 -4.11
C ASP A 180 11.95 10.87 -3.69
N VAL A 181 10.84 10.68 -4.44
CA VAL A 181 9.92 9.57 -4.18
C VAL A 181 10.56 8.22 -4.46
N SER A 182 11.35 8.10 -5.52
CA SER A 182 12.08 6.87 -5.84
C SER A 182 13.05 6.50 -4.72
N GLN A 183 13.71 7.48 -4.13
CA GLN A 183 14.58 7.29 -2.97
C GLN A 183 13.78 6.88 -1.74
N ALA A 184 12.63 7.51 -1.45
CA ALA A 184 11.76 7.14 -0.35
C ALA A 184 11.27 5.67 -0.47
N LEU A 185 10.90 5.23 -1.66
CA LEU A 185 10.53 3.85 -1.94
C LEU A 185 11.69 2.87 -1.73
N ARG A 186 12.93 3.26 -2.08
CA ARG A 186 14.14 2.47 -1.80
C ARG A 186 14.40 2.34 -0.30
N VAL A 187 14.34 3.44 0.44
CA VAL A 187 14.52 3.43 1.90
C VAL A 187 13.46 2.56 2.58
N TRP A 188 12.20 2.68 2.15
CA TRP A 188 11.13 1.82 2.62
C TRP A 188 11.42 0.33 2.34
N SER A 189 11.88 -0.01 1.13
CA SER A 189 12.20 -1.39 0.75
C SER A 189 13.31 -1.98 1.60
N ILE A 190 14.36 -1.23 1.90
CA ILE A 190 15.47 -1.67 2.75
C ILE A 190 14.97 -1.95 4.17
N GLY A 191 14.20 -1.04 4.77
CA GLY A 191 13.62 -1.24 6.10
C GLY A 191 12.66 -2.43 6.16
N PHE A 192 11.85 -2.61 5.12
CA PHE A 192 10.95 -3.76 4.99
C PHE A 192 11.71 -5.10 4.92
N ASP A 193 12.78 -5.16 4.13
CA ASP A 193 13.60 -6.38 4.00
C ASP A 193 14.37 -6.69 5.29
N GLN A 194 14.87 -5.66 5.99
CA GLN A 194 15.50 -5.81 7.31
C GLN A 194 14.52 -6.39 8.33
N HIS A 195 13.30 -5.84 8.41
CA HIS A 195 12.26 -6.37 9.30
C HIS A 195 11.91 -7.82 8.98
N ARG A 196 11.79 -8.15 7.71
CA ARG A 196 11.48 -9.51 7.25
C ARG A 196 12.59 -10.50 7.62
N SER A 197 13.85 -10.11 7.43
CA SER A 197 15.03 -10.94 7.78
C SER A 197 15.14 -11.15 9.29
N ALA A 198 14.91 -10.13 10.11
CA ALA A 198 14.93 -10.25 11.56
C ALA A 198 13.88 -11.27 12.05
N ARG A 199 12.66 -11.22 11.52
CA ARG A 199 11.60 -12.17 11.88
C ARG A 199 11.90 -13.62 11.48
N THR A 200 12.54 -13.84 10.33
CA THR A 200 12.91 -15.17 9.87
C THR A 200 13.95 -15.79 10.83
N ASN A 201 14.86 -14.97 11.33
CA ASN A 201 15.88 -15.41 12.29
C ASN A 201 15.28 -15.73 13.68
N GLU A 202 14.30 -14.94 14.16
CA GLU A 202 13.66 -15.15 15.45
C GLU A 202 12.78 -16.43 15.49
N THR A 203 12.11 -16.76 14.39
CA THR A 203 11.19 -17.90 14.36
C THR A 203 11.85 -19.23 14.05
N GLY A 204 13.14 -19.24 13.67
CA GLY A 204 13.83 -20.47 13.27
C GLY A 204 13.16 -21.20 12.09
N GLN A 205 12.13 -20.61 11.50
CA GLN A 205 11.43 -21.16 10.35
C GLN A 205 12.28 -20.96 9.08
N HIS A 206 13.30 -21.77 8.96
CA HIS A 206 13.71 -22.22 7.65
C HIS A 206 12.44 -22.67 6.92
N MET A 207 12.28 -22.28 5.68
CA MET A 207 11.22 -22.64 4.76
C MET A 207 10.80 -24.13 4.91
N THR A 208 10.02 -24.46 5.95
CA THR A 208 9.42 -25.77 6.10
C THR A 208 8.12 -25.75 5.33
N GLY A 209 8.20 -26.22 4.09
CA GLY A 209 7.17 -27.00 3.41
C GLY A 209 5.80 -26.42 3.07
N ASN A 210 5.38 -25.29 3.60
CA ASN A 210 3.99 -24.80 3.43
C ASN A 210 3.81 -23.64 2.43
N GLY A 211 4.82 -23.26 1.67
CA GLY A 211 4.67 -22.29 0.58
C GLY A 211 4.23 -20.86 1.00
N ASP A 212 4.23 -20.56 2.29
CA ASP A 212 3.81 -19.25 2.78
C ASP A 212 4.88 -18.17 2.56
N PHE A 213 4.44 -16.97 2.18
CA PHE A 213 5.35 -15.85 1.98
C PHE A 213 5.98 -15.43 3.32
N PRO A 214 7.32 -15.23 3.41
CA PRO A 214 7.97 -14.76 4.61
C PRO A 214 7.38 -13.44 5.11
N GLY A 215 6.87 -13.42 6.35
CA GLY A 215 6.15 -12.28 6.91
C GLY A 215 4.62 -12.31 6.71
N GLY A 216 4.10 -13.34 6.03
CA GLY A 216 2.67 -13.59 5.87
C GLY A 216 1.97 -12.72 4.81
N PRO A 217 0.63 -12.77 4.74
CA PRO A 217 -0.15 -12.11 3.68
C PRO A 217 0.03 -10.59 3.63
N VAL A 218 0.15 -9.91 4.77
CA VAL A 218 0.36 -8.45 4.82
C VAL A 218 1.69 -8.06 4.19
N ALA A 219 2.76 -8.83 4.46
CA ALA A 219 4.07 -8.58 3.84
C ALA A 219 4.02 -8.85 2.34
N PHE A 220 3.32 -9.91 1.91
CA PHE A 220 3.11 -10.20 0.49
C PHE A 220 2.40 -9.06 -0.23
N ASN A 221 1.32 -8.53 0.36
CA ASN A 221 0.57 -7.39 -0.19
C ASN A 221 1.40 -6.11 -0.22
N SER A 222 2.25 -5.89 0.78
CA SER A 222 3.19 -4.76 0.80
C SER A 222 4.15 -4.78 -0.39
N THR A 223 4.62 -5.96 -0.81
CA THR A 223 5.46 -6.07 -2.02
C THR A 223 4.70 -5.72 -3.29
N ALA A 224 3.41 -6.08 -3.37
CA ALA A 224 2.53 -5.69 -4.47
C ALA A 224 2.40 -4.16 -4.54
N LEU A 225 2.11 -3.53 -3.41
CA LEU A 225 1.96 -2.07 -3.31
C LEU A 225 3.25 -1.34 -3.68
N LEU A 226 4.42 -1.85 -3.27
CA LEU A 226 5.71 -1.28 -3.68
C LEU A 226 5.86 -1.27 -5.21
N ARG A 227 5.55 -2.38 -5.87
CA ARG A 227 5.62 -2.46 -7.35
C ARG A 227 4.63 -1.51 -8.00
N LEU A 228 3.43 -1.43 -7.44
CA LEU A 228 2.39 -0.52 -7.90
C LEU A 228 2.80 0.95 -7.71
N ALA A 229 3.45 1.29 -6.59
CA ALA A 229 3.98 2.63 -6.35
C ALA A 229 4.99 3.04 -7.43
N TYR A 230 5.95 2.18 -7.77
CA TYR A 230 6.89 2.44 -8.86
C TYR A 230 6.21 2.57 -10.22
N ILE A 231 5.25 1.68 -10.53
CA ILE A 231 4.49 1.79 -11.77
C ILE A 231 3.77 3.14 -11.84
N ARG A 232 3.09 3.55 -10.77
CA ARG A 232 2.41 4.84 -10.70
C ARG A 232 3.36 6.03 -10.78
N LEU A 233 4.55 5.91 -10.19
CA LEU A 233 5.56 6.97 -10.23
C LEU A 233 6.07 7.22 -11.66
N TYR A 234 6.33 6.14 -12.40
CA TYR A 234 6.97 6.21 -13.71
C TYR A 234 6.00 6.27 -14.89
N THR A 235 4.70 6.07 -14.69
CA THR A 235 3.70 6.09 -15.76
C THR A 235 2.59 7.09 -15.46
N ASP A 236 2.16 7.79 -16.49
CA ASP A 236 0.97 8.64 -16.45
C ASP A 236 -0.20 7.88 -17.10
N LEU A 237 -0.70 6.90 -16.35
CA LEU A 237 -1.88 6.15 -16.76
C LEU A 237 -3.10 7.07 -16.65
N SER A 238 -3.85 7.17 -17.74
CA SER A 238 -5.12 7.91 -17.74
C SER A 238 -6.04 7.41 -16.62
N PRO A 239 -6.82 8.30 -16.00
CA PRO A 239 -7.81 7.91 -15.01
C PRO A 239 -8.74 6.87 -15.61
N SER A 240 -8.85 5.71 -14.98
CA SER A 240 -9.78 4.68 -15.41
C SER A 240 -10.56 4.14 -14.22
N ARG A 241 -11.88 4.15 -14.35
CA ARG A 241 -12.81 3.53 -13.40
C ARG A 241 -13.30 2.16 -13.89
N SER A 242 -12.66 1.59 -14.90
CA SER A 242 -13.08 0.33 -15.53
C SER A 242 -13.21 -0.84 -14.55
N LEU A 243 -12.43 -0.84 -13.45
CA LEU A 243 -12.54 -1.89 -12.43
C LEU A 243 -13.86 -1.87 -11.64
N GLU A 244 -14.61 -0.76 -11.66
CA GLU A 244 -15.93 -0.68 -11.02
C GLU A 244 -16.98 -1.56 -11.69
N THR A 245 -16.84 -1.82 -12.99
CA THR A 245 -17.84 -2.60 -13.74
C THR A 245 -17.91 -4.06 -13.29
N ARG A 246 -16.82 -4.63 -12.81
CA ARG A 246 -16.64 -6.06 -12.51
C ARG A 246 -16.85 -6.98 -13.73
N ASP A 247 -17.13 -6.41 -14.86
CA ASP A 247 -17.24 -7.15 -16.13
C ASP A 247 -15.85 -7.24 -16.78
N HIS A 248 -15.34 -8.45 -16.92
CA HIS A 248 -14.01 -8.71 -17.48
C HIS A 248 -13.87 -8.29 -18.95
N ILE A 249 -14.97 -8.33 -19.72
CA ILE A 249 -14.95 -7.92 -21.13
C ILE A 249 -14.85 -6.39 -21.22
N LEU A 250 -15.67 -5.68 -20.43
CA LEU A 250 -15.61 -4.21 -20.38
C LEU A 250 -14.27 -3.71 -19.83
N ILE A 251 -13.73 -4.40 -18.83
CA ILE A 251 -12.40 -4.10 -18.30
C ILE A 251 -11.32 -4.30 -19.38
N ALA A 252 -11.35 -5.43 -20.09
CA ALA A 252 -10.40 -5.72 -21.16
C ALA A 252 -10.54 -4.71 -22.31
N GLY A 253 -11.76 -4.37 -22.71
CA GLY A 253 -12.01 -3.33 -23.72
C GLY A 253 -11.45 -1.97 -23.32
N ALA A 254 -11.75 -1.50 -22.10
CA ALA A 254 -11.24 -0.23 -21.59
C ALA A 254 -9.70 -0.17 -21.54
N PHE A 255 -9.04 -1.31 -21.33
CA PHE A 255 -7.59 -1.40 -21.41
C PHE A 255 -7.07 -1.48 -22.85
N GLY A 256 -7.80 -2.13 -23.76
CA GLY A 256 -7.46 -2.14 -25.18
C GLY A 256 -7.57 -0.76 -25.83
N ASP A 257 -8.57 0.02 -25.43
CA ASP A 257 -8.83 1.37 -25.93
C ASP A 257 -7.95 2.45 -25.26
N ALA A 258 -7.18 2.09 -24.22
CA ALA A 258 -6.32 3.04 -23.53
C ALA A 258 -5.21 3.57 -24.46
N PRO A 259 -4.87 4.87 -24.38
CA PRO A 259 -3.84 5.44 -25.22
C PRO A 259 -2.49 4.76 -24.97
N LEU A 260 -1.77 4.50 -26.05
CA LEU A 260 -0.45 3.88 -26.02
C LEU A 260 0.53 4.76 -25.23
N LEU A 261 1.28 4.14 -24.34
CA LEU A 261 2.29 4.83 -23.55
C LEU A 261 3.51 5.15 -24.44
N VAL A 262 3.99 6.38 -24.36
CA VAL A 262 5.18 6.83 -25.08
C VAL A 262 6.43 6.12 -24.53
N ARG A 263 7.24 5.55 -25.42
CA ARG A 263 8.49 4.89 -25.05
C ARG A 263 9.44 5.87 -24.37
N SER A 264 9.85 5.55 -23.16
CA SER A 264 10.77 6.35 -22.38
C SER A 264 11.55 5.47 -21.40
N GLN A 265 12.66 5.96 -20.88
CA GLN A 265 13.39 5.27 -19.81
C GLN A 265 12.54 5.07 -18.56
N ARG A 266 11.63 6.00 -18.27
CA ARG A 266 10.66 5.88 -17.16
C ARG A 266 9.71 4.71 -17.40
N LEU A 267 9.19 4.56 -18.62
CA LEU A 267 8.33 3.43 -18.98
C LEU A 267 9.07 2.09 -18.84
N CYS A 268 10.34 2.01 -19.27
CA CYS A 268 11.14 0.79 -19.08
C CYS A 268 11.25 0.39 -17.61
N ARG A 269 11.43 1.35 -16.69
CA ARG A 269 11.44 1.10 -15.25
C ARG A 269 10.08 0.58 -14.74
N ALA A 270 8.97 1.15 -15.21
CA ALA A 270 7.64 0.66 -14.87
C ALA A 270 7.39 -0.77 -15.35
N VAL A 271 7.77 -1.08 -16.58
CA VAL A 271 7.68 -2.43 -17.17
C VAL A 271 8.49 -3.44 -16.34
N LEU A 272 9.71 -3.07 -15.94
CA LEU A 272 10.56 -3.93 -15.10
C LEU A 272 9.86 -4.25 -13.76
N GLN A 273 9.22 -3.29 -13.12
CA GLN A 273 8.46 -3.51 -11.90
C GLN A 273 7.24 -4.41 -12.14
N ALA A 274 6.57 -4.26 -13.28
CA ALA A 274 5.47 -5.13 -13.68
C ALA A 274 5.93 -6.59 -13.89
N ILE A 275 7.08 -6.80 -14.54
CA ILE A 275 7.68 -8.12 -14.73
C ILE A 275 8.06 -8.75 -13.38
N HIS A 276 8.68 -7.98 -12.48
CA HIS A 276 9.00 -8.46 -11.14
C HIS A 276 7.74 -8.87 -10.37
N ALA A 277 6.67 -8.08 -10.44
CA ALA A 277 5.42 -8.44 -9.79
C ALA A 277 4.82 -9.75 -10.36
N LEU A 278 4.85 -9.92 -11.68
CA LEU A 278 4.42 -11.17 -12.31
C LEU A 278 5.26 -12.37 -11.87
N SER A 279 6.59 -12.20 -11.84
CA SER A 279 7.51 -13.24 -11.35
C SER A 279 7.20 -13.67 -9.92
N MET A 280 6.83 -12.74 -9.04
CA MET A 280 6.43 -13.05 -7.67
C MET A 280 5.14 -13.89 -7.63
N LEU A 281 4.12 -13.54 -8.43
CA LEU A 281 2.88 -14.30 -8.52
C LEU A 281 3.12 -15.74 -9.00
N VAL A 282 3.97 -15.90 -10.01
CA VAL A 282 4.32 -17.22 -10.56
C VAL A 282 5.07 -18.06 -9.51
N LYS A 283 6.04 -17.46 -8.80
CA LYS A 283 6.80 -18.14 -7.75
C LYS A 283 5.94 -18.61 -6.58
N MET A 284 4.96 -17.80 -6.17
CA MET A 284 4.07 -18.16 -5.04
C MET A 284 2.99 -19.16 -5.43
N GLY A 285 2.66 -19.23 -6.70
CA GLY A 285 1.63 -20.12 -7.24
C GLY A 285 0.20 -19.62 -7.03
N VAL A 286 -0.71 -20.13 -7.87
CA VAL A 286 -2.10 -19.70 -7.95
C VAL A 286 -2.86 -19.91 -6.63
N ASN A 287 -2.61 -21.01 -5.96
CA ASN A 287 -3.31 -21.35 -4.71
C ASN A 287 -3.01 -20.35 -3.58
N TYR A 288 -1.76 -19.91 -3.44
CA TYR A 288 -1.40 -18.90 -2.46
C TYR A 288 -2.03 -17.55 -2.79
N VAL A 289 -1.93 -17.11 -4.03
CA VAL A 289 -2.49 -15.84 -4.49
C VAL A 289 -4.02 -15.81 -4.30
N ALA A 290 -4.71 -16.91 -4.63
CA ALA A 290 -6.16 -17.03 -4.44
C ALA A 290 -6.58 -16.94 -2.95
N ARG A 291 -5.78 -17.53 -2.05
CA ARG A 291 -6.04 -17.48 -0.61
C ARG A 291 -5.86 -16.08 -0.01
N THR A 292 -4.90 -15.30 -0.51
CA THR A 292 -4.68 -13.94 -0.02
C THR A 292 -5.82 -13.00 -0.37
N LYS A 293 -6.64 -13.33 -1.39
CA LYS A 293 -7.76 -12.51 -1.91
C LYS A 293 -7.38 -11.03 -2.05
N SER A 294 -6.16 -10.79 -2.50
CA SER A 294 -5.55 -9.47 -2.47
C SER A 294 -6.02 -8.64 -3.65
N LEU A 295 -6.69 -7.53 -3.36
CA LEU A 295 -7.09 -6.55 -4.37
C LEU A 295 -5.86 -5.91 -5.04
N GLU A 296 -4.78 -5.76 -4.30
CA GLU A 296 -3.52 -5.16 -4.75
C GLU A 296 -2.92 -5.91 -5.94
N TRP A 297 -2.93 -7.24 -5.90
CA TRP A 297 -2.42 -8.06 -6.99
C TRP A 297 -3.34 -8.06 -8.21
N SER A 298 -4.65 -8.02 -8.00
CA SER A 298 -5.64 -7.89 -9.09
C SER A 298 -5.48 -6.56 -9.83
N MET A 299 -5.28 -5.46 -9.11
CA MET A 299 -5.04 -4.14 -9.70
C MET A 299 -3.74 -4.09 -10.52
N GLN A 300 -2.69 -4.76 -10.07
CA GLN A 300 -1.45 -4.86 -10.82
C GLN A 300 -1.63 -5.64 -12.11
N HIS A 301 -2.36 -6.75 -12.08
CA HIS A 301 -2.57 -7.59 -13.26
C HIS A 301 -3.31 -6.81 -14.35
N SER A 302 -4.38 -6.12 -14.00
CA SER A 302 -5.13 -5.29 -14.94
C SER A 302 -4.28 -4.18 -15.58
N ARG A 303 -3.36 -3.57 -14.81
CA ARG A 303 -2.47 -2.51 -15.33
C ARG A 303 -1.30 -3.04 -16.17
N LYS A 304 -0.89 -4.29 -15.96
CA LYS A 304 0.21 -4.92 -16.75
C LYS A 304 -0.17 -5.16 -18.19
N SER A 305 -1.42 -5.52 -18.47
CA SER A 305 -1.90 -5.73 -19.83
C SER A 305 -1.67 -4.49 -20.69
N ASN A 306 -1.87 -3.29 -20.14
CA ASN A 306 -1.61 -2.04 -20.84
C ASN A 306 -0.13 -1.73 -21.06
N LEU A 307 0.77 -2.22 -20.21
CA LEU A 307 2.20 -1.98 -20.34
C LEU A 307 2.88 -2.95 -21.31
N LEU A 308 2.32 -4.15 -21.51
CA LEU A 308 2.93 -5.22 -22.31
C LEU A 308 2.37 -5.34 -23.74
N VAL A 309 1.09 -4.98 -23.98
CA VAL A 309 0.45 -5.04 -25.28
C VAL A 309 1.16 -4.21 -26.36
N PRO A 310 1.71 -3.02 -26.11
CA PRO A 310 2.35 -2.22 -27.15
C PRO A 310 3.69 -2.77 -27.67
N LEU A 311 4.30 -3.73 -27.00
CA LEU A 311 5.61 -4.25 -27.40
C LEU A 311 5.54 -5.30 -28.52
N ASN A 312 4.35 -5.90 -28.74
CA ASN A 312 4.21 -7.03 -29.66
C ASN A 312 3.85 -6.63 -31.11
N ASP A 313 3.27 -5.44 -31.34
CA ASP A 313 2.84 -5.04 -32.68
C ASP A 313 3.92 -4.29 -33.52
N SER A 314 5.01 -3.87 -32.89
CA SER A 314 6.06 -3.11 -33.60
C SER A 314 7.05 -3.99 -34.36
N THR A 315 7.06 -5.30 -34.14
CA THR A 315 7.97 -6.24 -34.83
C THR A 315 7.37 -6.83 -36.11
N ARG A 316 6.07 -6.62 -36.38
CA ARG A 316 5.41 -7.13 -37.60
C ARG A 316 5.46 -6.20 -38.82
N LYS A 317 6.00 -5.00 -38.73
CA LYS A 317 6.09 -4.05 -39.84
C LYS A 317 7.51 -3.83 -40.39
N LEU A 318 8.43 -4.72 -40.12
CA LEU A 318 9.82 -4.68 -40.67
C LEU A 318 10.23 -6.01 -41.32
N THR A 319 9.28 -6.62 -42.06
CA THR A 319 9.58 -7.62 -43.08
C THR A 319 8.80 -7.30 -44.32
#